data_0a84675b0679ff5ab47707abe2fa6cc3
#
_entry.id   0a84675b0679ff5ab47707abe2fa6cc3
#
_cell.length_a   1.000
_cell.length_b   1.000
_cell.length_c   1.000
_cell.angle_alpha   90.00
_cell.angle_beta   90.00
_cell.angle_gamma   90.00
#
_symmetry.space_group_name_H-M   'P 1'
#
loop_
_entity.id
_entity.type
_entity.pdbx_description
1 polymer ?
#
loop_
_entity_poly.entity_id
_entity_poly.type
_entity_poly.pdbx_seq_one_letter_code
_entity_poly.pdbx_strand_id
1 'polypeptide(L)'
;MFNDFNNIIKKLILFFIGVVTTNAIAQDRSITTGVPFLQIAADARAAGMGDIGVATSPDTYSQQWNPAKYAFATDKQGFSVSYTPYLTDIVNDISLGQVTYYNRFNDRSAFAGSVRYFSLGEIEIRDDANSITNIVKPSE
;
A
#
# COMPACT_ATOMS: atom_id res chain seq x y z
N MET A 1 -19.88 -8.84 -52.30
CA MET A 1 -20.44 -8.13 -51.15
C MET A 1 -20.51 -9.00 -49.88
N PHE A 2 -21.13 -10.20 -49.87
CA PHE A 2 -21.15 -11.09 -48.68
C PHE A 2 -19.79 -11.68 -48.30
N ASN A 3 -18.93 -11.98 -49.27
CA ASN A 3 -17.59 -12.52 -49.02
C ASN A 3 -16.64 -11.49 -48.37
N ASP A 4 -16.77 -10.23 -48.73
CA ASP A 4 -15.92 -9.16 -48.20
C ASP A 4 -16.29 -8.86 -46.75
N PHE A 5 -17.58 -8.91 -46.43
CA PHE A 5 -18.07 -8.74 -45.07
C PHE A 5 -17.56 -9.84 -44.11
N ASN A 6 -17.60 -11.11 -44.54
CA ASN A 6 -17.06 -12.24 -43.76
C ASN A 6 -15.57 -12.13 -43.59
N ASN A 7 -14.82 -11.62 -44.56
CA ASN A 7 -13.37 -11.42 -44.43
C ASN A 7 -13.01 -10.28 -43.46
N ILE A 8 -13.82 -9.23 -43.42
CA ILE A 8 -13.64 -8.13 -42.46
C ILE A 8 -13.92 -8.63 -41.04
N ILE A 9 -14.98 -9.39 -40.81
CA ILE A 9 -15.30 -9.97 -39.51
C ILE A 9 -14.20 -10.90 -39.04
N LYS A 10 -13.68 -11.77 -39.89
CA LYS A 10 -12.54 -12.67 -39.54
C LYS A 10 -11.30 -11.88 -39.14
N LYS A 11 -10.94 -10.81 -39.81
CA LYS A 11 -9.81 -9.95 -39.49
C LYS A 11 -10.02 -9.21 -38.18
N LEU A 12 -11.24 -8.74 -37.88
CA LEU A 12 -11.59 -8.12 -36.60
C LEU A 12 -11.51 -9.10 -35.45
N ILE A 13 -12.00 -10.33 -35.60
CA ILE A 13 -11.90 -11.38 -34.57
C ILE A 13 -10.43 -11.75 -34.30
N LEU A 14 -9.62 -11.93 -35.35
CA LEU A 14 -8.19 -12.20 -35.21
C LEU A 14 -7.43 -11.07 -34.50
N PHE A 15 -7.77 -9.81 -34.83
CA PHE A 15 -7.21 -8.64 -34.15
C PHE A 15 -7.58 -8.61 -32.65
N PHE A 16 -8.85 -8.90 -32.32
CA PHE A 16 -9.33 -8.92 -30.95
C PHE A 16 -8.72 -10.05 -30.13
N ILE A 17 -8.53 -11.23 -30.70
CA ILE A 17 -7.83 -12.37 -30.09
C ILE A 17 -6.36 -11.99 -29.83
N GLY A 18 -5.68 -11.33 -30.77
CA GLY A 18 -4.30 -10.87 -30.62
C GLY A 18 -4.11 -9.86 -29.47
N VAL A 19 -5.07 -8.96 -29.27
CA VAL A 19 -5.04 -7.96 -28.17
C VAL A 19 -5.27 -8.60 -26.80
N VAL A 20 -6.12 -9.62 -26.70
CA VAL A 20 -6.41 -10.31 -25.45
C VAL A 20 -5.22 -11.17 -24.97
N THR A 21 -4.43 -11.74 -25.89
CA THR A 21 -3.31 -12.62 -25.54
C THR A 21 -2.06 -11.87 -25.04
N THR A 22 -1.94 -10.56 -25.27
CA THR A 22 -0.76 -9.78 -24.85
C THR A 22 -0.76 -9.40 -23.36
N ASN A 23 -1.88 -9.59 -22.67
CA ASN A 23 -2.01 -9.18 -21.26
C ASN A 23 -1.56 -10.24 -20.23
N ALA A 24 -1.12 -11.42 -20.66
CA ALA A 24 -0.90 -12.56 -19.76
C ALA A 24 0.51 -12.61 -19.11
N ILE A 25 1.45 -11.72 -19.45
CA ILE A 25 2.86 -11.86 -19.04
C ILE A 25 3.30 -10.81 -17.99
N ALA A 26 2.40 -9.94 -17.54
CA ALA A 26 2.78 -8.78 -16.73
C ALA A 26 2.77 -9.01 -15.20
N GLN A 27 2.43 -10.20 -14.70
CA GLN A 27 2.10 -10.36 -13.27
C GLN A 27 3.11 -11.16 -12.43
N ASP A 28 4.27 -11.54 -12.94
CA ASP A 28 5.17 -12.43 -12.19
C ASP A 28 6.46 -11.76 -11.68
N ARG A 29 6.37 -10.51 -11.27
CA ARG A 29 7.40 -9.86 -10.45
C ARG A 29 6.80 -9.37 -9.14
N SER A 30 6.73 -10.27 -8.15
CA SER A 30 6.61 -9.82 -6.77
C SER A 30 7.85 -8.97 -6.46
N ILE A 31 7.64 -7.68 -6.22
CA ILE A 31 8.70 -6.80 -5.72
C ILE A 31 9.02 -7.28 -4.30
N THR A 32 10.09 -8.04 -4.16
CA THR A 32 10.63 -8.39 -2.85
C THR A 32 11.30 -7.16 -2.27
N THR A 33 10.67 -6.53 -1.30
CA THR A 33 11.28 -5.48 -0.48
C THR A 33 11.77 -6.09 0.82
N GLY A 34 12.89 -5.56 1.35
CA GLY A 34 13.41 -5.97 2.65
C GLY A 34 12.54 -5.50 3.82
N VAL A 35 11.60 -4.57 3.57
CA VAL A 35 10.73 -3.98 4.61
C VAL A 35 9.29 -3.86 4.09
N PRO A 36 8.55 -4.98 4.01
CA PRO A 36 7.23 -5.04 3.40
C PRO A 36 6.19 -4.12 4.06
N PHE A 37 6.28 -3.90 5.37
CA PHE A 37 5.31 -3.09 6.12
C PHE A 37 5.30 -1.61 5.72
N LEU A 38 6.35 -1.12 5.08
CA LEU A 38 6.37 0.24 4.53
C LEU A 38 5.43 0.43 3.33
N GLN A 39 5.00 -0.66 2.71
CA GLN A 39 4.03 -0.63 1.60
C GLN A 39 2.58 -0.57 2.07
N ILE A 40 2.32 -0.89 3.34
CA ILE A 40 0.97 -0.89 3.90
C ILE A 40 0.56 0.56 4.20
N ALA A 41 -0.65 0.95 3.75
CA ALA A 41 -1.20 2.26 4.11
C ALA A 41 -1.44 2.33 5.64
N ALA A 42 -0.81 3.31 6.28
CA ALA A 42 -0.97 3.50 7.72
C ALA A 42 -2.19 4.34 8.08
N ASP A 43 -2.84 4.95 7.10
CA ASP A 43 -4.03 5.75 7.32
C ASP A 43 -5.29 5.08 6.79
N ALA A 44 -6.38 5.17 7.56
CA ALA A 44 -7.65 4.55 7.22
C ALA A 44 -8.28 5.12 5.94
N ARG A 45 -7.98 6.37 5.58
CA ARG A 45 -8.49 7.00 4.36
C ARG A 45 -7.88 6.38 3.13
N ALA A 46 -6.55 6.28 3.05
CA ALA A 46 -5.86 5.66 1.92
C ALA A 46 -6.20 4.17 1.82
N ALA A 47 -6.24 3.45 2.95
CA ALA A 47 -6.64 2.05 2.98
C ALA A 47 -8.06 1.84 2.45
N GLY A 48 -9.02 2.69 2.85
CA GLY A 48 -10.40 2.65 2.35
C GLY A 48 -10.56 3.01 0.87
N MET A 49 -9.58 3.70 0.28
CA MET A 49 -9.54 4.05 -1.14
C MET A 49 -8.70 3.08 -2.00
N GLY A 50 -8.26 1.94 -1.45
CA GLY A 50 -7.44 0.97 -2.15
C GLY A 50 -5.97 1.39 -2.24
N ASP A 51 -5.42 1.91 -1.14
CA ASP A 51 -4.02 2.32 -0.98
C ASP A 51 -3.57 3.41 -1.97
N ILE A 52 -4.44 4.37 -2.22
CA ILE A 52 -4.12 5.54 -3.04
C ILE A 52 -3.92 6.79 -2.17
N GLY A 53 -2.84 7.53 -2.45
CA GLY A 53 -2.51 8.72 -1.67
C GLY A 53 -1.64 9.75 -2.40
N VAL A 54 -1.01 9.36 -3.52
CA VAL A 54 -0.04 10.22 -4.23
C VAL A 54 -0.68 11.50 -4.76
N ALA A 55 -1.85 11.40 -5.40
CA ALA A 55 -2.54 12.51 -6.05
C ALA A 55 -3.74 13.06 -5.27
N THR A 56 -3.96 12.59 -4.05
CA THR A 56 -5.02 13.12 -3.18
C THR A 56 -4.64 14.52 -2.64
N SER A 57 -5.63 15.26 -2.11
CA SER A 57 -5.37 16.53 -1.42
C SER A 57 -4.36 16.37 -0.28
N PRO A 58 -3.57 17.41 0.03
CA PRO A 58 -2.65 17.39 1.16
C PRO A 58 -3.36 17.07 2.47
N ASP A 59 -2.78 16.18 3.26
CA ASP A 59 -3.24 15.78 4.59
C ASP A 59 -2.05 15.43 5.49
N THR A 60 -2.30 15.12 6.74
CA THR A 60 -1.25 14.79 7.72
C THR A 60 -0.50 13.50 7.41
N TYR A 61 -1.07 12.62 6.58
CA TYR A 61 -0.45 11.34 6.18
C TYR A 61 0.31 11.40 4.86
N SER A 62 0.40 12.57 4.25
CA SER A 62 1.08 12.78 2.97
C SER A 62 2.55 12.36 2.95
N GLN A 63 3.18 12.22 4.11
CA GLN A 63 4.56 11.76 4.26
C GLN A 63 4.83 10.42 3.57
N GLN A 64 3.89 9.50 3.64
CA GLN A 64 4.04 8.17 3.03
C GLN A 64 3.99 8.21 1.51
N TRP A 65 3.13 9.08 0.97
CA TRP A 65 2.79 9.06 -0.45
C TRP A 65 3.57 10.08 -1.26
N ASN A 66 3.57 11.33 -0.80
CA ASN A 66 4.20 12.46 -1.46
C ASN A 66 4.46 13.58 -0.46
N PRO A 67 5.61 13.65 0.17
CA PRO A 67 5.95 14.68 1.15
C PRO A 67 5.89 16.11 0.59
N ALA A 68 6.07 16.29 -0.72
CA ALA A 68 5.98 17.61 -1.36
C ALA A 68 4.59 18.26 -1.21
N LYS A 69 3.54 17.48 -0.96
CA LYS A 69 2.18 17.97 -0.72
C LYS A 69 2.09 18.90 0.48
N TYR A 70 2.96 18.77 1.47
CA TYR A 70 2.93 19.62 2.65
C TYR A 70 3.17 21.10 2.33
N ALA A 71 3.92 21.42 1.28
CA ALA A 71 4.08 22.79 0.82
C ALA A 71 2.75 23.44 0.35
N PHE A 72 1.78 22.60 -0.02
CA PHE A 72 0.46 23.00 -0.50
C PHE A 72 -0.66 22.74 0.52
N ALA A 73 -0.31 22.31 1.73
CA ALA A 73 -1.30 22.10 2.79
C ALA A 73 -1.97 23.42 3.19
N THR A 74 -3.26 23.39 3.47
CA THR A 74 -4.03 24.56 3.91
C THR A 74 -3.54 25.05 5.28
N ASP A 75 -3.28 24.10 6.19
CA ASP A 75 -2.84 24.42 7.54
C ASP A 75 -1.31 24.55 7.60
N LYS A 76 -0.83 25.42 8.48
CA LYS A 76 0.60 25.63 8.67
C LYS A 76 1.28 24.46 9.34
N GLN A 77 0.57 23.72 10.19
CA GLN A 77 1.10 22.56 10.90
C GLN A 77 0.00 21.54 11.11
N GLY A 78 0.40 20.28 11.21
CA GLY A 78 -0.52 19.20 11.50
C GLY A 78 0.16 18.06 12.23
N PHE A 79 -0.62 17.38 13.04
CA PHE A 79 -0.22 16.20 13.77
C PHE A 79 -1.25 15.11 13.57
N SER A 80 -0.81 13.87 13.41
CA SER A 80 -1.71 12.72 13.30
C SER A 80 -1.12 11.50 14.00
N VAL A 81 -2.03 10.70 14.52
CA VAL A 81 -1.76 9.37 15.06
C VAL A 81 -2.71 8.41 14.39
N SER A 82 -2.22 7.30 13.92
CA SER A 82 -3.04 6.19 13.45
C SER A 82 -2.65 4.90 14.16
N TYR A 83 -3.63 4.06 14.37
CA TYR A 83 -3.47 2.69 14.82
C TYR A 83 -4.38 1.81 14.00
N THR A 84 -3.79 0.86 13.28
CA THR A 84 -4.50 -0.05 12.40
C THR A 84 -4.23 -1.48 12.86
N PRO A 85 -5.21 -2.13 13.51
CA PRO A 85 -5.16 -3.57 13.75
C PRO A 85 -5.25 -4.30 12.40
N TYR A 86 -4.45 -5.33 12.23
CA TYR A 86 -4.33 -6.06 10.97
C TYR A 86 -4.66 -7.54 11.20
N LEU A 87 -5.48 -8.14 10.33
CA LEU A 87 -5.86 -9.55 10.38
C LEU A 87 -6.46 -10.02 11.72
N THR A 88 -7.21 -9.17 12.41
CA THR A 88 -7.77 -9.43 13.74
C THR A 88 -8.63 -10.70 13.84
N ASP A 89 -9.20 -11.14 12.72
CA ASP A 89 -10.00 -12.38 12.66
C ASP A 89 -9.14 -13.66 12.68
N ILE A 90 -7.83 -13.53 12.44
CA ILE A 90 -6.90 -14.66 12.35
C ILE A 90 -5.87 -14.60 13.49
N VAL A 91 -5.30 -13.42 13.73
CA VAL A 91 -4.26 -13.17 14.74
C VAL A 91 -4.53 -11.82 15.41
N ASN A 92 -4.67 -11.81 16.73
CA ASN A 92 -5.09 -10.62 17.48
C ASN A 92 -3.98 -9.57 17.69
N ASP A 93 -2.72 -9.89 17.41
CA ASP A 93 -1.57 -9.12 17.87
C ASP A 93 -0.84 -8.36 16.77
N ILE A 94 -1.30 -8.47 15.48
CA ILE A 94 -0.68 -7.74 14.38
C ILE A 94 -1.28 -6.34 14.33
N SER A 95 -0.41 -5.33 14.41
CA SER A 95 -0.85 -3.94 14.37
C SER A 95 0.20 -3.01 13.76
N LEU A 96 -0.29 -1.96 13.11
CA LEU A 96 0.51 -0.89 12.54
C LEU A 96 0.17 0.43 13.23
N GLY A 97 1.16 1.02 13.89
CA GLY A 97 1.08 2.36 14.48
C GLY A 97 1.87 3.38 13.66
N GLN A 98 1.35 4.57 13.51
CA GLN A 98 2.07 5.68 12.90
C GLN A 98 1.76 7.00 13.59
N VAL A 99 2.81 7.79 13.79
CA VAL A 99 2.72 9.18 14.24
C VAL A 99 3.37 10.05 13.16
N THR A 100 2.72 11.14 12.78
CA THR A 100 3.25 12.08 11.79
C THR A 100 3.07 13.51 12.29
N TYR A 101 4.08 14.34 12.06
CA TYR A 101 4.04 15.77 12.29
C TYR A 101 4.60 16.48 11.07
N TYR A 102 3.97 17.60 10.68
CA TYR A 102 4.52 18.50 9.68
C TYR A 102 4.37 19.97 10.09
N ASN A 103 5.27 20.80 9.56
CA ASN A 103 5.21 22.24 9.70
C ASN A 103 5.61 22.89 8.37
N ARG A 104 4.74 23.76 7.84
CA ARG A 104 4.97 24.53 6.64
C ARG A 104 5.52 25.93 7.02
N PHE A 105 6.72 26.22 6.59
CA PHE A 105 7.37 27.50 6.86
C PHE A 105 6.91 28.61 5.90
N ASN A 106 6.73 28.24 4.62
CA ASN A 106 6.30 29.15 3.57
C ASN A 106 5.59 28.36 2.46
N ASP A 107 5.18 29.05 1.39
CA ASP A 107 4.39 28.46 0.28
C ASP A 107 5.19 27.45 -0.58
N ARG A 108 6.47 27.26 -0.31
CA ARG A 108 7.34 26.34 -1.08
C ARG A 108 8.11 25.36 -0.21
N SER A 109 8.05 25.52 1.11
CA SER A 109 8.89 24.73 2.02
C SER A 109 8.11 24.26 3.23
N ALA A 110 8.22 22.97 3.50
CA ALA A 110 7.69 22.35 4.69
C ALA A 110 8.70 21.35 5.25
N PHE A 111 8.67 21.13 6.54
CA PHE A 111 9.35 20.06 7.24
C PHE A 111 8.31 19.05 7.71
N ALA A 112 8.61 17.77 7.58
CA ALA A 112 7.76 16.71 8.12
C ALA A 112 8.61 15.56 8.65
N GLY A 113 8.08 14.85 9.63
CA GLY A 113 8.66 13.65 10.19
C GLY A 113 7.57 12.66 10.58
N SER A 114 7.86 11.38 10.41
CA SER A 114 6.96 10.31 10.85
C SER A 114 7.74 9.19 11.51
N VAL A 115 7.10 8.56 12.48
CA VAL A 115 7.56 7.31 13.09
C VAL A 115 6.49 6.27 12.86
N ARG A 116 6.89 5.11 12.40
CA ARG A 116 6.02 3.96 12.17
C ARG A 116 6.52 2.78 12.98
N TYR A 117 5.59 2.06 13.56
CA TYR A 117 5.83 0.84 14.33
C TYR A 117 4.91 -0.25 13.79
N PHE A 118 5.48 -1.41 13.51
CA PHE A 118 4.74 -2.58 13.07
C PHE A 118 5.01 -3.75 14.00
N SER A 119 3.95 -4.33 14.56
CA SER A 119 3.99 -5.55 15.36
C SER A 119 3.51 -6.71 14.52
N LEU A 120 4.31 -7.76 14.45
CA LEU A 120 3.98 -9.02 13.76
C LEU A 120 3.23 -10.01 14.67
N GLY A 121 2.95 -9.60 15.92
CA GLY A 121 2.31 -10.47 16.89
C GLY A 121 3.24 -11.51 17.50
N GLU A 122 2.66 -12.55 18.09
CA GLU A 122 3.40 -13.66 18.68
C GLU A 122 3.58 -14.79 17.66
N ILE A 123 4.82 -15.22 17.46
CA ILE A 123 5.15 -16.36 16.60
C ILE A 123 5.56 -17.53 17.50
N GLU A 124 4.74 -18.58 17.46
CA GLU A 124 5.04 -19.84 18.15
C GLU A 124 6.00 -20.68 17.30
N ILE A 125 7.15 -20.97 17.83
CA ILE A 125 8.09 -21.93 17.22
C ILE A 125 7.78 -23.30 17.79
N ARG A 126 7.40 -24.24 16.94
CA ARG A 126 7.09 -25.62 17.30
C ARG A 126 8.18 -26.57 16.77
N ASP A 127 8.47 -27.61 17.52
CA ASP A 127 9.36 -28.68 17.08
C ASP A 127 8.60 -29.74 16.25
N ASP A 128 9.31 -30.75 15.76
CA ASP A 128 8.75 -31.85 14.99
C ASP A 128 7.70 -32.68 15.78
N ALA A 129 7.74 -32.61 17.11
CA ALA A 129 6.75 -33.20 18.01
C ALA A 129 5.52 -32.33 18.24
N ASN A 130 5.40 -31.20 17.52
CA ASN A 130 4.34 -30.19 17.67
C ASN A 130 4.26 -29.55 19.07
N SER A 131 5.34 -29.59 19.84
CA SER A 131 5.47 -28.91 21.12
C SER A 131 5.93 -27.48 20.91
N ILE A 132 5.35 -26.51 21.66
CA ILE A 132 5.79 -25.10 21.62
C ILE A 132 7.18 -25.03 22.29
N THR A 133 8.21 -24.73 21.50
CA THR A 133 9.60 -24.65 21.96
C THR A 133 9.95 -23.22 22.36
N ASN A 134 9.40 -22.22 21.67
CA ASN A 134 9.66 -20.81 21.96
C ASN A 134 8.51 -19.91 21.42
N ILE A 135 8.37 -18.75 22.04
CA ILE A 135 7.47 -17.68 21.57
C ILE A 135 8.31 -16.44 21.29
N VAL A 136 8.27 -15.94 20.09
CA VAL A 136 8.99 -14.75 19.66
C VAL A 136 7.99 -13.65 19.30
N LYS A 137 8.27 -12.42 19.71
CA LYS A 137 7.47 -11.21 19.38
C LYS A 137 8.32 -10.28 18.52
N PRO A 138 8.36 -10.51 17.20
CA PRO A 138 9.09 -9.62 16.32
C PRO A 138 8.33 -8.29 16.14
N SER A 139 9.08 -7.18 16.11
CA SER A 139 8.55 -5.84 15.87
C SER A 139 9.55 -5.01 15.06
N GLU A 140 9.06 -4.10 14.24
CA GLU A 140 9.84 -3.20 13.36
C GLU A 140 9.36 -1.74 13.45
#